data_1adefd0c7adcc6e72a7cbbcf211e20b2
#
_entry.id   1adefd0c7adcc6e72a7cbbcf211e20b2
#
_cell.length_a   1.000
_cell.length_b   1.000
_cell.length_c   1.000
_cell.angle_alpha   90.00
_cell.angle_beta   90.00
_cell.angle_gamma   90.00
#
_symmetry.space_group_name_H-M   'P 1'
#
loop_
_entity.id
_entity.type
_entity.pdbx_description
1 polymer ?
#
loop_
_entity_poly.entity_id
_entity_poly.type
_entity_poly.pdbx_seq_one_letter_code
_entity_poly.pdbx_strand_id
1 'polypeptide(L)'
;SRGLGDVYKRQLSGNAYELDPHFPDLYFQTSFVISDEGEVILRYRRLISMFAPTPHDVLSQYRDVYGDEGLFPVADTPLGRLACVASEEILYPEVARALSTRGAEVILHSSSEVGSPRPTPKNIAKCARAYENMCYVISSNTSAIHNSPVPQNSTQGHSQIVDFKGQVMTEAYTGESMVGHALIDIERLREARSKPAMTNLLARQRLSLFRSTYEQPHFYPEDNLVNADGAITVPDRSH
;
A
#
# COMPACT_ATOMS: atom_id res chain seq x y z
N SER A 1 21.37 12.38 7.49
CA SER A 1 21.69 12.90 6.15
C SER A 1 20.44 13.55 5.58
N ARG A 2 20.47 14.86 5.42
CA ARG A 2 19.46 15.62 4.68
C ARG A 2 19.50 15.11 3.25
N GLY A 3 18.47 14.39 2.85
CA GLY A 3 18.46 13.65 1.59
C GLY A 3 18.01 14.49 0.39
N LEU A 4 17.90 13.83 -0.76
CA LEU A 4 17.46 14.43 -2.04
C LEU A 4 16.10 15.18 -1.95
N GLY A 5 15.26 14.86 -0.97
CA GLY A 5 13.99 15.55 -0.72
C GLY A 5 14.17 17.04 -0.38
N ASP A 6 15.14 17.33 0.47
CA ASP A 6 15.44 18.70 0.99
C ASP A 6 15.90 19.66 -0.13
N VAL A 7 16.72 19.14 -1.08
CA VAL A 7 17.28 19.96 -2.17
C VAL A 7 16.24 20.36 -3.23
N TYR A 8 15.27 19.47 -3.49
CA TYR A 8 14.31 19.66 -4.58
C TYR A 8 12.86 19.83 -4.10
N LYS A 9 12.64 19.93 -2.79
CA LYS A 9 11.30 19.97 -2.18
C LYS A 9 10.39 18.86 -2.70
N ARG A 10 10.88 17.61 -2.64
CA ARG A 10 10.20 16.42 -3.13
C ARG A 10 9.87 15.48 -1.99
N GLN A 11 8.71 14.87 -2.06
CA GLN A 11 8.38 13.74 -1.19
C GLN A 11 8.96 12.44 -1.76
N LEU A 12 9.34 11.54 -0.88
CA LEU A 12 9.88 10.23 -1.23
C LEU A 12 9.04 9.13 -0.56
N SER A 13 8.59 8.16 -1.35
CA SER A 13 7.97 6.95 -0.82
C SER A 13 8.92 5.76 -0.95
N GLY A 14 8.94 4.93 0.08
CA GLY A 14 9.77 3.72 0.13
C GLY A 14 9.13 2.60 0.92
N ASN A 15 9.83 1.47 0.96
CA ASN A 15 9.46 0.31 1.77
C ASN A 15 10.71 -0.27 2.44
N ALA A 16 10.60 -0.59 3.73
CA ALA A 16 11.70 -1.17 4.51
C ALA A 16 11.14 -2.06 5.63
N TYR A 17 12.01 -2.83 6.26
CA TYR A 17 11.69 -3.49 7.52
C TYR A 17 11.88 -2.52 8.68
N GLU A 18 10.93 -2.50 9.60
CA GLU A 18 10.87 -1.63 10.77
C GLU A 18 10.86 -2.46 12.04
N LEU A 19 11.65 -2.04 13.02
CA LEU A 19 11.56 -2.50 14.39
C LEU A 19 10.72 -1.50 15.19
N ASP A 20 9.83 -2.01 16.05
CA ASP A 20 8.94 -1.21 16.86
C ASP A 20 9.19 -1.45 18.35
N PRO A 21 9.40 -0.40 19.16
CA PRO A 21 9.63 -0.56 20.60
C PRO A 21 8.48 -1.22 21.37
N HIS A 22 7.23 -1.12 20.87
CA HIS A 22 6.06 -1.76 21.47
C HIS A 22 5.95 -3.24 21.10
N PHE A 23 6.66 -3.67 20.06
CA PHE A 23 6.70 -5.04 19.56
C PHE A 23 8.15 -5.50 19.35
N PRO A 24 8.96 -5.58 20.41
CA PRO A 24 10.43 -5.76 20.31
C PRO A 24 10.84 -7.08 19.65
N ASP A 25 9.98 -8.11 19.72
CA ASP A 25 10.24 -9.43 19.14
C ASP A 25 9.76 -9.56 17.68
N LEU A 26 9.12 -8.52 17.14
CA LEU A 26 8.61 -8.49 15.78
C LEU A 26 9.36 -7.46 14.92
N TYR A 27 9.26 -7.67 13.61
CA TYR A 27 9.58 -6.64 12.63
C TYR A 27 8.43 -6.55 11.64
N PHE A 28 8.13 -5.33 11.21
CA PHE A 28 7.07 -5.08 10.23
C PHE A 28 7.66 -4.66 8.89
N GLN A 29 7.04 -5.11 7.81
CA GLN A 29 7.29 -4.54 6.50
C GLN A 29 6.49 -3.25 6.38
N THR A 30 7.19 -2.12 6.32
CA THR A 30 6.58 -0.79 6.40
C THR A 30 6.82 0.00 5.12
N SER A 31 5.74 0.46 4.51
CA SER A 31 5.79 1.51 3.49
C SER A 31 5.70 2.87 4.18
N PHE A 32 6.48 3.82 3.71
CA PHE A 32 6.57 5.14 4.33
C PHE A 32 6.63 6.25 3.30
N VAL A 33 6.30 7.46 3.76
CA VAL A 33 6.49 8.70 2.99
C VAL A 33 7.34 9.65 3.82
N ILE A 34 8.38 10.19 3.19
CA ILE A 34 9.23 11.24 3.73
C ILE A 34 8.84 12.55 3.05
N SER A 35 8.62 13.60 3.84
CA SER A 35 8.32 14.95 3.35
C SER A 35 9.54 15.60 2.68
N ASP A 36 9.32 16.75 2.08
CA ASP A 36 10.37 17.62 1.54
C ASP A 36 11.28 18.23 2.63
N GLU A 37 10.87 18.15 3.89
CA GLU A 37 11.67 18.55 5.05
C GLU A 37 12.49 17.39 5.64
N GLY A 38 12.32 16.16 5.10
CA GLY A 38 13.02 14.96 5.56
C GLY A 38 12.32 14.22 6.70
N GLU A 39 11.08 14.60 7.05
CA GLU A 39 10.29 13.98 8.11
C GLU A 39 9.48 12.79 7.57
N VAL A 40 9.38 11.73 8.36
CA VAL A 40 8.48 10.61 8.04
C VAL A 40 7.06 11.00 8.40
N ILE A 41 6.26 11.32 7.38
CA ILE A 41 4.88 11.81 7.52
C ILE A 41 3.82 10.71 7.38
N LEU A 42 4.18 9.53 6.92
CA LEU A 42 3.30 8.37 6.84
C LEU A 42 4.10 7.10 7.08
N ARG A 43 3.55 6.19 7.90
CA ARG A 43 3.98 4.81 8.07
C ARG A 43 2.78 3.91 7.91
N TYR A 44 2.86 3.00 6.94
CA TYR A 44 1.87 1.97 6.71
C TYR A 44 2.54 0.61 6.88
N ARG A 45 2.19 -0.12 7.92
CA ARG A 45 2.65 -1.49 8.15
C ARG A 45 1.76 -2.44 7.37
N ARG A 46 2.38 -3.27 6.57
CA ARG A 46 1.70 -4.25 5.73
C ARG A 46 0.80 -5.14 6.57
N LEU A 47 -0.48 -5.23 6.19
CA LEU A 47 -1.52 -5.94 6.94
C LEU A 47 -1.68 -7.40 6.50
N ILE A 48 -1.32 -7.71 5.25
CA ILE A 48 -1.48 -9.03 4.64
C ILE A 48 -0.13 -9.48 4.09
N SER A 49 0.46 -10.52 4.69
CA SER A 49 1.76 -11.06 4.27
C SER A 49 1.81 -12.57 4.52
N MET A 50 2.46 -13.28 3.58
CA MET A 50 2.77 -14.71 3.77
C MET A 50 4.04 -14.95 4.61
N PHE A 51 4.96 -13.98 4.66
CA PHE A 51 6.32 -14.22 5.14
C PHE A 51 6.73 -13.37 6.33
N ALA A 52 6.19 -12.19 6.49
CA ALA A 52 6.52 -11.28 7.58
C ALA A 52 5.34 -11.17 8.56
N PRO A 53 5.62 -10.99 9.86
CA PRO A 53 4.57 -10.63 10.82
C PRO A 53 3.87 -9.35 10.39
N THR A 54 2.59 -9.28 10.70
CA THR A 54 1.73 -8.16 10.35
C THR A 54 0.99 -7.63 11.58
N PRO A 55 0.46 -6.40 11.56
CA PRO A 55 -0.44 -5.92 12.60
C PRO A 55 -1.65 -6.83 12.87
N HIS A 56 -2.11 -7.61 11.87
CA HIS A 56 -3.22 -8.55 12.04
C HIS A 56 -2.87 -9.74 12.94
N ASP A 57 -1.62 -10.13 12.97
CA ASP A 57 -1.14 -11.25 13.78
C ASP A 57 -1.09 -10.91 15.29
N VAL A 58 -1.18 -9.62 15.63
CA VAL A 58 -1.19 -9.05 16.98
C VAL A 58 -2.23 -7.93 17.10
N LEU A 59 -3.38 -8.11 16.44
CA LEU A 59 -4.33 -7.05 16.14
C LEU A 59 -4.87 -6.32 17.37
N SER A 60 -5.22 -7.06 18.42
CA SER A 60 -5.72 -6.49 19.66
C SER A 60 -4.70 -5.56 20.30
N GLN A 61 -3.46 -6.04 20.46
CA GLN A 61 -2.36 -5.24 21.05
C GLN A 61 -1.95 -4.09 20.14
N TYR A 62 -2.00 -4.30 18.81
CA TYR A 62 -1.69 -3.23 17.86
C TYR A 62 -2.70 -2.08 17.94
N ARG A 63 -3.99 -2.42 18.08
CA ARG A 63 -5.05 -1.43 18.29
C ARG A 63 -4.93 -0.67 19.60
N ASP A 64 -4.50 -1.34 20.64
CA ASP A 64 -4.26 -0.69 21.95
C ASP A 64 -3.16 0.39 21.86
N VAL A 65 -2.15 0.18 21.02
CA VAL A 65 -1.03 1.12 20.84
C VAL A 65 -1.35 2.20 19.78
N TYR A 66 -1.88 1.80 18.62
CA TYR A 66 -1.98 2.67 17.44
C TYR A 66 -3.41 3.01 17.03
N GLY A 67 -4.42 2.38 17.66
CA GLY A 67 -5.81 2.52 17.26
C GLY A 67 -6.10 1.98 15.87
N ASP A 68 -7.35 2.08 15.43
CA ASP A 68 -7.75 1.74 14.05
C ASP A 68 -7.15 2.70 13.00
N GLU A 69 -6.73 3.89 13.43
CA GLU A 69 -6.05 4.86 12.56
C GLU A 69 -4.68 4.33 12.09
N GLY A 70 -3.98 3.58 12.94
CA GLY A 70 -2.68 2.99 12.63
C GLY A 70 -2.75 1.88 11.57
N LEU A 71 -3.91 1.26 11.36
CA LEU A 71 -4.09 0.21 10.35
C LEU A 71 -4.18 0.79 8.93
N PHE A 72 -4.86 1.92 8.77
CA PHE A 72 -5.10 2.55 7.46
C PHE A 72 -4.76 4.04 7.49
N PRO A 73 -3.49 4.40 7.69
CA PRO A 73 -3.07 5.79 7.78
C PRO A 73 -3.15 6.50 6.43
N VAL A 74 -3.56 7.76 6.47
CA VAL A 74 -3.56 8.68 5.33
C VAL A 74 -2.88 9.97 5.75
N ALA A 75 -1.86 10.41 5.02
CA ALA A 75 -1.17 11.66 5.27
C ALA A 75 -1.76 12.78 4.42
N ASP A 76 -2.11 13.89 5.07
CA ASP A 76 -2.53 15.12 4.39
C ASP A 76 -1.28 15.93 4.02
N THR A 77 -1.13 16.23 2.73
CA THR A 77 0.06 16.91 2.21
C THR A 77 -0.33 17.99 1.19
N PRO A 78 0.55 18.96 0.90
CA PRO A 78 0.31 19.93 -0.17
C PRO A 78 0.13 19.28 -1.56
N LEU A 79 0.61 18.05 -1.76
CA LEU A 79 0.49 17.30 -3.00
C LEU A 79 -0.78 16.44 -3.08
N GLY A 80 -1.63 16.49 -2.05
CA GLY A 80 -2.82 15.66 -1.90
C GLY A 80 -2.73 14.71 -0.72
N ARG A 81 -3.79 13.92 -0.50
CA ARG A 81 -3.87 12.93 0.59
C ARG A 81 -3.28 11.61 0.14
N LEU A 82 -2.15 11.25 0.75
CA LEU A 82 -1.35 10.10 0.37
C LEU A 82 -1.62 8.91 1.28
N ALA A 83 -1.63 7.72 0.70
CA ALA A 83 -1.66 6.44 1.40
C ALA A 83 -0.67 5.46 0.75
N CYS A 84 -0.30 4.41 1.47
CA CYS A 84 0.58 3.37 0.97
C CYS A 84 -0.11 2.02 0.95
N VAL A 85 0.30 1.17 0.00
CA VAL A 85 -0.06 -0.26 -0.10
C VAL A 85 1.20 -1.04 -0.46
N ALA A 86 1.39 -2.20 0.10
CA ALA A 86 2.61 -2.99 -0.11
C ALA A 86 2.34 -4.29 -0.91
N SER A 87 3.11 -4.49 -1.98
CA SER A 87 3.21 -5.77 -2.69
C SER A 87 1.86 -6.37 -3.12
N GLU A 88 1.53 -7.62 -2.68
CA GLU A 88 0.28 -8.29 -3.05
C GLU A 88 -0.98 -7.67 -2.43
N GLU A 89 -0.87 -6.77 -1.47
CA GLU A 89 -2.05 -6.12 -0.90
C GLU A 89 -2.87 -5.34 -1.93
N ILE A 90 -2.25 -4.94 -3.04
CA ILE A 90 -2.98 -4.33 -4.16
C ILE A 90 -4.04 -5.28 -4.76
N LEU A 91 -3.92 -6.60 -4.55
CA LEU A 91 -4.89 -7.60 -5.00
C LEU A 91 -6.15 -7.62 -4.14
N TYR A 92 -6.08 -7.11 -2.91
CA TYR A 92 -7.20 -7.09 -1.96
C TYR A 92 -7.95 -5.75 -2.06
N PRO A 93 -9.18 -5.74 -2.60
CA PRO A 93 -9.94 -4.51 -2.79
C PRO A 93 -10.24 -3.77 -1.48
N GLU A 94 -10.35 -4.49 -0.38
CA GLU A 94 -10.68 -3.95 0.93
C GLU A 94 -9.61 -2.98 1.44
N VAL A 95 -8.32 -3.27 1.20
CA VAL A 95 -7.20 -2.41 1.64
C VAL A 95 -7.29 -1.04 0.97
N ALA A 96 -7.36 -1.02 -0.36
CA ALA A 96 -7.47 0.23 -1.10
C ALA A 96 -8.79 0.96 -0.79
N ARG A 97 -9.89 0.21 -0.57
CA ARG A 97 -11.19 0.78 -0.19
C ARG A 97 -11.12 1.45 1.17
N ALA A 98 -10.52 0.80 2.18
CA ALA A 98 -10.36 1.36 3.51
C ALA A 98 -9.57 2.68 3.49
N LEU A 99 -8.44 2.71 2.77
CA LEU A 99 -7.64 3.93 2.60
C LEU A 99 -8.40 5.05 1.89
N SER A 100 -9.13 4.71 0.81
CA SER A 100 -9.86 5.71 0.03
C SER A 100 -11.09 6.27 0.75
N THR A 101 -11.77 5.47 1.56
CA THR A 101 -12.88 5.95 2.42
C THR A 101 -12.38 6.84 3.54
N ARG A 102 -11.11 6.72 3.94
CA ARG A 102 -10.40 7.66 4.83
C ARG A 102 -9.84 8.89 4.10
N GLY A 103 -10.09 8.98 2.80
CA GLY A 103 -9.83 10.16 1.98
C GLY A 103 -8.56 10.09 1.13
N ALA A 104 -7.87 8.96 1.03
CA ALA A 104 -6.71 8.84 0.16
C ALA A 104 -7.04 9.23 -1.30
N GLU A 105 -6.22 10.09 -1.87
CA GLU A 105 -6.31 10.59 -3.24
C GLU A 105 -5.26 9.92 -4.13
N VAL A 106 -4.12 9.58 -3.53
CA VAL A 106 -3.01 8.89 -4.20
C VAL A 106 -2.59 7.70 -3.35
N ILE A 107 -2.56 6.53 -3.95
CA ILE A 107 -2.03 5.29 -3.36
C ILE A 107 -0.64 5.05 -3.92
N LEU A 108 0.36 5.03 -3.05
CA LEU A 108 1.75 4.72 -3.35
C LEU A 108 1.96 3.23 -3.11
N HIS A 109 2.31 2.49 -4.16
CA HIS A 109 2.44 1.04 -4.14
C HIS A 109 3.88 0.62 -4.41
N SER A 110 4.52 -0.02 -3.44
CA SER A 110 5.84 -0.63 -3.57
C SER A 110 5.71 -2.13 -3.81
N SER A 111 6.35 -2.65 -4.85
CA SER A 111 6.21 -4.06 -5.22
C SER A 111 7.53 -4.66 -5.72
N SER A 112 7.64 -5.98 -5.54
CA SER A 112 8.63 -6.84 -6.19
C SER A 112 7.89 -7.95 -6.94
N GLU A 113 7.15 -7.57 -7.97
CA GLU A 113 6.32 -8.49 -8.74
C GLU A 113 7.18 -9.42 -9.59
N VAL A 114 6.97 -10.72 -9.42
CA VAL A 114 7.62 -11.75 -10.23
C VAL A 114 7.17 -11.63 -11.69
N GLY A 115 8.09 -11.84 -12.61
CA GLY A 115 7.81 -11.88 -14.05
C GLY A 115 6.76 -12.94 -14.38
N SER A 116 5.74 -12.54 -15.12
CA SER A 116 4.59 -13.37 -15.49
C SER A 116 4.05 -12.90 -16.84
N PRO A 117 3.34 -13.75 -17.57
CA PRO A 117 2.63 -13.31 -18.78
C PRO A 117 1.71 -12.11 -18.48
N ARG A 118 1.68 -11.13 -19.37
CA ARG A 118 0.92 -9.89 -19.18
C ARG A 118 -0.46 -9.95 -19.82
N PRO A 119 -1.45 -9.24 -19.25
CA PRO A 119 -1.35 -8.46 -18.01
C PRO A 119 -1.28 -9.38 -16.78
N THR A 120 -0.44 -9.02 -15.81
CA THR A 120 -0.38 -9.73 -14.52
C THR A 120 -1.61 -9.41 -13.67
N PRO A 121 -1.95 -10.25 -12.66
CA PRO A 121 -3.02 -9.92 -11.71
C PRO A 121 -2.82 -8.55 -11.04
N LYS A 122 -1.58 -8.17 -10.70
CA LYS A 122 -1.28 -6.86 -10.13
C LYS A 122 -1.48 -5.71 -11.13
N ASN A 123 -1.18 -5.89 -12.42
CA ASN A 123 -1.48 -4.87 -13.43
C ASN A 123 -2.99 -4.59 -13.51
N ILE A 124 -3.81 -5.64 -13.51
CA ILE A 124 -5.27 -5.52 -13.49
C ILE A 124 -5.73 -4.85 -12.19
N ALA A 125 -5.19 -5.30 -11.05
CA ALA A 125 -5.55 -4.76 -9.74
C ALA A 125 -5.23 -3.26 -9.62
N LYS A 126 -4.06 -2.79 -10.06
CA LYS A 126 -3.70 -1.36 -10.05
C LYS A 126 -4.76 -0.51 -10.75
N CYS A 127 -5.18 -0.90 -11.95
CA CYS A 127 -6.22 -0.20 -12.69
C CYS A 127 -7.58 -0.28 -12.00
N ALA A 128 -7.96 -1.46 -11.48
CA ALA A 128 -9.20 -1.64 -10.76
C ALA A 128 -9.25 -0.80 -9.47
N ARG A 129 -8.18 -0.83 -8.64
CA ARG A 129 -8.09 -0.04 -7.40
C ARG A 129 -8.18 1.46 -7.68
N ALA A 130 -7.51 1.93 -8.73
CA ALA A 130 -7.59 3.33 -9.16
C ALA A 130 -9.02 3.72 -9.54
N TYR A 131 -9.67 2.94 -10.38
CA TYR A 131 -11.02 3.22 -10.88
C TYR A 131 -12.09 3.14 -9.79
N GLU A 132 -12.18 2.02 -9.08
CA GLU A 132 -13.24 1.77 -8.10
C GLU A 132 -13.16 2.65 -6.85
N ASN A 133 -11.97 3.20 -6.57
CA ASN A 133 -11.69 4.09 -5.44
C ASN A 133 -11.53 5.55 -5.86
N MET A 134 -11.62 5.84 -7.17
CA MET A 134 -11.42 7.18 -7.71
C MET A 134 -10.14 7.82 -7.14
N CYS A 135 -9.01 7.13 -7.22
CA CYS A 135 -7.71 7.60 -6.74
C CYS A 135 -6.63 7.34 -7.80
N TYR A 136 -5.51 8.05 -7.69
CA TYR A 136 -4.33 7.68 -8.47
C TYR A 136 -3.62 6.50 -7.81
N VAL A 137 -3.01 5.63 -8.60
CA VAL A 137 -2.11 4.57 -8.12
C VAL A 137 -0.74 4.78 -8.76
N ILE A 138 0.27 5.01 -7.93
CA ILE A 138 1.67 5.12 -8.34
C ILE A 138 2.38 3.88 -7.85
N SER A 139 2.75 3.00 -8.76
CA SER A 139 3.34 1.71 -8.46
C SER A 139 4.78 1.65 -8.91
N SER A 140 5.69 1.48 -7.95
CA SER A 140 7.11 1.20 -8.20
C SER A 140 7.36 -0.30 -8.05
N ASN A 141 7.92 -0.93 -9.08
CA ASN A 141 8.25 -2.35 -9.08
C ASN A 141 9.74 -2.59 -9.29
N THR A 142 10.25 -3.65 -8.69
CA THR A 142 11.64 -4.08 -8.88
C THR A 142 11.86 -4.52 -10.33
N SER A 143 12.89 -3.99 -10.97
CA SER A 143 13.21 -4.33 -12.38
C SER A 143 14.12 -5.53 -12.50
N ALA A 144 15.08 -5.70 -11.57
CA ALA A 144 16.01 -6.81 -11.54
C ALA A 144 16.56 -7.01 -10.13
N ILE A 145 17.03 -8.22 -9.84
CA ILE A 145 17.69 -8.57 -8.58
C ILE A 145 19.11 -9.04 -8.90
N HIS A 146 20.11 -8.33 -8.36
CA HIS A 146 21.52 -8.66 -8.58
C HIS A 146 22.14 -9.25 -7.31
N ASN A 147 23.20 -10.03 -7.48
CA ASN A 147 24.00 -10.61 -6.38
C ASN A 147 23.16 -11.42 -5.37
N SER A 148 22.20 -12.18 -5.86
CA SER A 148 21.27 -13.01 -5.10
C SER A 148 21.16 -14.38 -5.77
N PRO A 149 20.82 -15.46 -5.01
CA PRO A 149 20.47 -16.76 -5.60
C PRO A 149 19.22 -16.72 -6.49
N VAL A 150 18.39 -15.68 -6.34
CA VAL A 150 17.20 -15.48 -7.19
C VAL A 150 17.65 -15.04 -8.59
N PRO A 151 17.10 -15.63 -9.68
CA PRO A 151 17.43 -15.22 -11.03
C PRO A 151 17.23 -13.72 -11.24
N GLN A 152 18.19 -13.05 -11.89
CA GLN A 152 18.20 -11.60 -12.11
C GLN A 152 16.89 -11.08 -12.74
N ASN A 153 16.33 -11.85 -13.67
CA ASN A 153 15.11 -11.52 -14.41
C ASN A 153 13.83 -12.08 -13.78
N SER A 154 13.88 -12.48 -12.51
CA SER A 154 12.68 -12.96 -11.79
C SER A 154 11.64 -11.85 -11.60
N THR A 155 12.07 -10.59 -11.67
CA THR A 155 11.19 -9.41 -11.70
C THR A 155 11.32 -8.71 -13.04
N GLN A 156 10.25 -8.09 -13.53
CA GLN A 156 10.22 -7.54 -14.89
C GLN A 156 9.99 -6.03 -14.93
N GLY A 157 10.13 -5.32 -13.84
CA GLY A 157 9.84 -3.89 -13.81
C GLY A 157 8.35 -3.60 -13.93
N HIS A 158 7.95 -2.87 -14.99
CA HIS A 158 6.56 -2.47 -15.21
C HIS A 158 5.97 -1.64 -14.07
N SER A 159 6.78 -0.69 -13.57
CA SER A 159 6.27 0.39 -12.73
C SER A 159 5.23 1.18 -13.50
N GLN A 160 4.12 1.54 -12.86
CA GLN A 160 2.97 2.17 -13.51
C GLN A 160 2.46 3.37 -12.71
N ILE A 161 1.99 4.39 -13.42
CA ILE A 161 1.13 5.44 -12.86
C ILE A 161 -0.23 5.29 -13.52
N VAL A 162 -1.27 5.12 -12.70
CA VAL A 162 -2.64 4.90 -13.14
C VAL A 162 -3.51 6.06 -12.64
N ASP A 163 -4.33 6.62 -13.52
CA ASP A 163 -5.25 7.70 -13.16
C ASP A 163 -6.52 7.19 -12.45
N PHE A 164 -7.28 8.11 -11.87
CA PHE A 164 -8.52 7.79 -11.16
C PHE A 164 -9.67 7.26 -12.05
N LYS A 165 -9.44 7.13 -13.35
CA LYS A 165 -10.32 6.44 -14.30
C LYS A 165 -9.85 5.03 -14.64
N GLY A 166 -8.77 4.56 -13.99
CA GLY A 166 -8.18 3.26 -14.22
C GLY A 166 -7.31 3.16 -15.47
N GLN A 167 -6.91 4.32 -16.06
CA GLN A 167 -6.09 4.35 -17.27
C GLN A 167 -4.60 4.46 -16.90
N VAL A 168 -3.77 3.67 -17.55
CA VAL A 168 -2.31 3.75 -17.39
C VAL A 168 -1.80 5.00 -18.10
N MET A 169 -1.26 5.95 -17.32
CA MET A 169 -0.70 7.21 -17.80
C MET A 169 0.74 7.03 -18.28
N THR A 170 1.51 6.21 -17.57
CA THR A 170 2.88 5.86 -17.94
C THR A 170 3.23 4.48 -17.39
N GLU A 171 4.15 3.81 -18.07
CA GLU A 171 4.64 2.50 -17.69
C GLU A 171 6.12 2.35 -18.07
N ALA A 172 6.89 1.70 -17.21
CA ALA A 172 8.25 1.27 -17.49
C ALA A 172 8.21 -0.16 -18.05
N TYR A 173 8.55 -0.35 -19.33
CA TYR A 173 8.33 -1.60 -20.06
C TYR A 173 9.41 -2.66 -19.92
N THR A 174 10.61 -2.29 -19.54
CA THR A 174 11.77 -3.20 -19.53
C THR A 174 12.18 -3.63 -18.15
N GLY A 175 12.86 -4.76 -18.03
CA GLY A 175 13.52 -5.21 -16.81
C GLY A 175 14.77 -4.40 -16.43
N GLU A 176 14.88 -3.17 -16.89
CA GLU A 176 15.98 -2.25 -16.60
C GLU A 176 15.52 -1.13 -15.66
N SER A 177 16.50 -0.42 -15.07
CA SER A 177 16.19 0.76 -14.29
C SER A 177 15.63 1.87 -15.18
N MET A 178 14.35 2.21 -14.98
CA MET A 178 13.65 3.23 -15.75
C MET A 178 12.96 4.21 -14.81
N VAL A 179 12.80 5.44 -15.29
CA VAL A 179 12.01 6.48 -14.62
C VAL A 179 10.76 6.74 -15.44
N GLY A 180 9.60 6.52 -14.83
CA GLY A 180 8.30 6.95 -15.36
C GLY A 180 7.83 8.22 -14.66
N HIS A 181 7.19 9.12 -15.41
CA HIS A 181 6.59 10.34 -14.86
C HIS A 181 5.26 10.64 -15.53
N ALA A 182 4.37 11.26 -14.76
CA ALA A 182 3.08 11.74 -15.24
C ALA A 182 2.65 12.97 -14.43
N LEU A 183 1.85 13.82 -15.06
CA LEU A 183 1.21 14.93 -14.36
C LEU A 183 -0.07 14.43 -13.67
N ILE A 184 -0.15 14.61 -12.35
CA ILE A 184 -1.32 14.30 -11.53
C ILE A 184 -2.10 15.57 -11.29
N ASP A 185 -3.40 15.54 -11.59
CA ASP A 185 -4.33 16.65 -11.37
C ASP A 185 -5.28 16.30 -10.19
N ILE A 186 -4.89 16.70 -8.99
CA ILE A 186 -5.65 16.45 -7.76
C ILE A 186 -6.95 17.26 -7.74
N GLU A 187 -6.97 18.46 -8.28
CA GLU A 187 -8.18 19.29 -8.31
C GLU A 187 -9.25 18.66 -9.21
N ARG A 188 -8.86 18.12 -10.36
CA ARG A 188 -9.76 17.37 -11.23
C ARG A 188 -10.31 16.10 -10.57
N LEU A 189 -9.49 15.41 -9.79
CA LEU A 189 -9.94 14.27 -8.98
C LEU A 189 -10.98 14.71 -7.95
N ARG A 190 -10.72 15.78 -7.20
CA ARG A 190 -11.62 16.34 -6.20
C ARG A 190 -12.94 16.79 -6.82
N GLU A 191 -12.87 17.45 -7.96
CA GLU A 191 -14.06 17.82 -8.74
C GLU A 191 -14.89 16.59 -9.12
N ALA A 192 -14.25 15.52 -9.62
CA ALA A 192 -14.93 14.29 -9.96
C ALA A 192 -15.59 13.60 -8.74
N ARG A 193 -14.92 13.63 -7.57
CA ARG A 193 -15.46 13.10 -6.32
C ARG A 193 -16.62 13.92 -5.75
N SER A 194 -16.66 15.22 -6.01
CA SER A 194 -17.71 16.12 -5.50
C SER A 194 -19.02 16.06 -6.30
N LYS A 195 -18.97 15.61 -7.55
CA LYS A 195 -20.16 15.57 -8.42
C LYS A 195 -20.92 14.26 -8.28
N PRO A 196 -22.25 14.29 -8.09
CA PRO A 196 -23.08 13.11 -8.17
C PRO A 196 -23.11 12.62 -9.64
N ALA A 197 -22.57 11.42 -9.88
CA ALA A 197 -22.53 10.84 -11.21
C ALA A 197 -22.54 9.30 -11.13
N MET A 198 -22.87 8.62 -12.23
CA MET A 198 -22.82 7.16 -12.28
C MET A 198 -21.37 6.64 -12.07
N THR A 199 -20.38 7.41 -12.47
CA THR A 199 -18.95 7.12 -12.31
C THR A 199 -18.39 7.49 -10.95
N ASN A 200 -19.14 8.21 -10.09
CA ASN A 200 -18.72 8.49 -8.74
C ASN A 200 -19.01 7.30 -7.82
N LEU A 201 -18.12 6.31 -7.88
CA LEU A 201 -18.29 5.06 -7.16
C LEU A 201 -18.14 5.23 -5.65
N LEU A 202 -17.34 6.20 -5.17
CA LEU A 202 -17.19 6.46 -3.74
C LEU A 202 -18.48 6.99 -3.12
N ALA A 203 -19.09 8.02 -3.72
CA ALA A 203 -20.34 8.60 -3.22
C ALA A 203 -21.54 7.62 -3.25
N ARG A 204 -21.43 6.59 -4.08
CA ARG A 204 -22.48 5.56 -4.23
C ARG A 204 -22.28 4.32 -3.38
N GLN A 205 -21.22 4.26 -2.56
CA GLN A 205 -20.96 3.13 -1.67
C GLN A 205 -22.11 2.91 -0.67
N ARG A 206 -22.38 1.66 -0.38
CA ARG A 206 -23.38 1.20 0.59
C ARG A 206 -22.71 0.20 1.53
N LEU A 207 -21.62 0.64 2.20
CA LEU A 207 -20.75 -0.21 3.02
C LEU A 207 -21.51 -0.95 4.12
N SER A 208 -22.59 -0.34 4.65
CA SER A 208 -23.45 -0.97 5.65
C SER A 208 -24.11 -2.27 5.19
N LEU A 209 -24.30 -2.47 3.88
CA LEU A 209 -24.85 -3.72 3.34
C LEU A 209 -23.91 -4.92 3.53
N PHE A 210 -22.62 -4.67 3.64
CA PHE A 210 -21.60 -5.71 3.69
C PHE A 210 -21.17 -6.06 5.11
N ARG A 211 -21.56 -5.26 6.12
CA ARG A 211 -21.10 -5.38 7.50
C ARG A 211 -21.26 -6.80 8.03
N SER A 212 -22.46 -7.36 8.00
CA SER A 212 -22.72 -8.70 8.53
C SER A 212 -22.00 -9.82 7.78
N THR A 213 -21.66 -9.61 6.51
CA THR A 213 -20.87 -10.56 5.72
C THR A 213 -19.42 -10.56 6.16
N TYR A 214 -18.83 -9.38 6.39
CA TYR A 214 -17.45 -9.26 6.84
C TYR A 214 -17.26 -9.59 8.33
N GLU A 215 -18.34 -9.61 9.12
CA GLU A 215 -18.32 -10.06 10.51
C GLU A 215 -18.42 -11.59 10.68
N GLN A 216 -18.56 -12.36 9.58
CA GLN A 216 -18.58 -13.83 9.61
C GLN A 216 -17.18 -14.39 9.98
N PRO A 217 -17.12 -15.68 10.43
CA PRO A 217 -15.85 -16.31 10.77
C PRO A 217 -14.82 -16.19 9.64
N HIS A 218 -13.62 -15.82 10.01
CA HIS A 218 -12.54 -15.51 9.07
C HIS A 218 -11.75 -16.74 8.67
N PHE A 219 -11.23 -16.74 7.45
CA PHE A 219 -10.34 -17.80 6.95
C PHE A 219 -8.95 -17.74 7.61
N TYR A 220 -8.52 -16.55 8.04
CA TYR A 220 -7.27 -16.31 8.72
C TYR A 220 -7.54 -15.64 10.07
N PRO A 221 -7.18 -16.30 11.19
CA PRO A 221 -7.50 -15.78 12.51
C PRO A 221 -6.67 -14.52 12.84
N GLU A 222 -7.30 -13.58 13.53
CA GLU A 222 -6.61 -12.45 14.14
C GLU A 222 -5.84 -12.91 15.38
N ASP A 223 -4.83 -12.12 15.80
CA ASP A 223 -4.01 -12.38 17.00
C ASP A 223 -3.31 -13.75 17.02
N ASN A 224 -3.00 -14.32 15.87
CA ASN A 224 -2.49 -15.68 15.79
C ASN A 224 -1.04 -15.84 16.35
N LEU A 225 -0.33 -14.75 16.60
CA LEU A 225 0.95 -14.72 17.30
C LEU A 225 0.81 -14.43 18.81
N VAL A 226 -0.39 -14.20 19.30
CA VAL A 226 -0.65 -13.94 20.73
C VAL A 226 -1.13 -15.21 21.40
N ASN A 227 -0.41 -15.67 22.42
CA ASN A 227 -0.83 -16.84 23.19
C ASN A 227 -1.92 -16.49 24.23
N ALA A 228 -2.41 -17.51 24.95
CA ALA A 228 -3.46 -17.35 25.98
C ALA A 228 -3.08 -16.40 27.13
N ASP A 229 -1.79 -16.23 27.38
CA ASP A 229 -1.26 -15.35 28.43
C ASP A 229 -1.01 -13.91 27.92
N GLY A 230 -1.33 -13.65 26.66
CA GLY A 230 -1.10 -12.35 26.02
C GLY A 230 0.34 -12.11 25.56
N ALA A 231 1.21 -13.11 25.66
CA ALA A 231 2.58 -12.97 25.16
C ALA A 231 2.67 -13.26 23.66
N ILE A 232 3.55 -12.53 22.99
CA ILE A 232 3.80 -12.71 21.55
C ILE A 232 4.73 -13.91 21.36
N THR A 233 4.34 -14.85 20.52
CA THR A 233 5.13 -16.00 20.12
C THR A 233 5.63 -15.81 18.70
N VAL A 234 6.92 -15.57 18.54
CA VAL A 234 7.54 -15.45 17.21
C VAL A 234 7.63 -16.87 16.61
N PRO A 235 7.13 -17.09 15.38
CA PRO A 235 7.26 -18.38 14.74
C PRO A 235 8.74 -18.77 14.58
N ASP A 236 9.10 -19.97 14.97
CA ASP A 236 10.42 -20.51 14.65
C ASP A 236 10.49 -20.74 13.13
N ARG A 237 11.35 -19.97 12.46
CA ARG A 237 11.56 -20.02 11.01
C ARG A 237 12.73 -20.91 10.60
N SER A 238 13.18 -21.80 11.46
CA SER A 238 14.27 -22.73 11.18
C SER A 238 13.88 -23.90 10.26
N HIS A 239 12.71 -23.83 9.60
CA HIS A 239 12.27 -24.86 8.64
C HIS A 239 11.99 -24.29 7.26
#